data_f28c17d1c6b71da9338ec56b00da02e0
#
_entry.id   f28c17d1c6b71da9338ec56b00da02e0
#
_cell.length_a   1.000
_cell.length_b   1.000
_cell.length_c   1.000
_cell.angle_alpha   90.00
_cell.angle_beta   90.00
_cell.angle_gamma   90.00
#
_symmetry.space_group_name_H-M   'P 1'
#
loop_
_entity.id
_entity.type
_entity.pdbx_description
1 polymer ?
#
loop_
_entity_poly.entity_id
_entity_poly.type
_entity_poly.pdbx_seq_one_letter_code
_entity_poly.pdbx_strand_id
1 'polypeptide(L)'
;MTQPFFSDMDKYLFAEGNHERVYEKLGAHITEIDGVTGVHFAVWAPNAKAVYLVGDFNFWNSTAHPMMSLGESGVWTRFEPGLGVGTLYKFRIETHDGRMLEKADPYAFAAELRPQTASVVTDLSAYTWRDGDWLARRAAAQALDAPLAVYEVHLGSWQRGEGNRYLTYAELADRLIPYVKELGYTHIELLPIAEHPFDASWGYQVVNYYAPTSRFGSPQDFMAFVDACHQAGIGVIVDWVPAHFPKDAHGLGEFDGTHLYEHADPRKGEHKDWGTYIFNYGRNEVRAFLLSNAVFWFDKYHIDGLRVDAVASMLYLDYSRNDGEWIPNIYGGRENLEAIAFLKRFNEVTHGIFPDILTFAEESTAWPQVSRPVYLGGLGFDLKWNMGWMHDTLDYMSKEPIYRKYHHNELTFSLIYAFTEQFILPLSHDEVVHMKGSMVAKMSGDDWQKFANLRAYYGYMYGHPGKKLLFMGGEFGQWTEWDFEHSLRWDELDYPPHRGLWKLVQDLNRVYREHPALFEVDFEPSGFEWIDANDSENSVIAFLRYNRTRDEFLVFVCNFTPVPRGNYRIGVPEDGFYAELLNTDAEIYWGSGAGNLGGVQSEPLSWHNRPHSIGLTLPPLSTLILKLK
;
A
#
# COMPACT_ATOMS: atom_id res chain seq x y z
N MET A 1 3.83 22.66 41.25
CA MET A 1 3.43 23.23 39.95
C MET A 1 3.31 22.04 39.01
N THR A 2 2.09 21.71 38.59
CA THR A 2 1.85 20.73 37.55
C THR A 2 2.55 21.21 36.29
N GLN A 3 3.33 20.35 35.63
CA GLN A 3 3.95 20.70 34.36
C GLN A 3 2.83 21.00 33.34
N PRO A 4 2.97 22.07 32.54
CA PRO A 4 1.98 22.36 31.49
C PRO A 4 1.88 21.18 30.53
N PHE A 5 0.67 20.84 30.11
CA PHE A 5 0.43 19.70 29.20
C PHE A 5 1.21 19.82 27.86
N PHE A 6 1.35 21.05 27.37
CA PHE A 6 2.22 21.40 26.22
C PHE A 6 3.39 22.25 26.77
N SER A 7 4.53 21.63 27.02
CA SER A 7 5.70 22.22 27.65
C SER A 7 6.48 23.13 26.69
N ASP A 8 7.44 23.90 27.22
CA ASP A 8 8.32 24.72 26.37
C ASP A 8 9.20 23.86 25.45
N MET A 9 9.55 22.64 25.85
CA MET A 9 10.25 21.69 24.99
C MET A 9 9.34 21.21 23.85
N ASP A 10 8.06 20.95 24.15
CA ASP A 10 7.09 20.57 23.10
C ASP A 10 6.91 21.69 22.08
N LYS A 11 6.80 22.95 22.55
CA LYS A 11 6.73 24.13 21.67
C LYS A 11 7.96 24.25 20.77
N TYR A 12 9.15 24.09 21.34
CA TYR A 12 10.41 24.15 20.60
C TYR A 12 10.48 23.05 19.53
N LEU A 13 10.26 21.79 19.90
CA LEU A 13 10.31 20.67 18.97
C LEU A 13 9.26 20.80 17.86
N PHE A 14 8.06 21.30 18.19
CA PHE A 14 7.00 21.52 17.23
C PHE A 14 7.34 22.62 16.22
N ALA A 15 7.85 23.75 16.70
CA ALA A 15 8.29 24.87 15.86
C ALA A 15 9.49 24.51 14.96
N GLU A 16 10.34 23.57 15.38
CA GLU A 16 11.47 23.05 14.58
C GLU A 16 11.06 21.92 13.60
N GLY A 17 9.81 21.44 13.69
CA GLY A 17 9.33 20.31 12.88
C GLY A 17 9.89 18.95 13.28
N ASN A 18 10.34 18.81 14.53
CA ASN A 18 10.99 17.63 15.08
C ASN A 18 10.19 16.97 16.22
N HIS A 19 8.93 17.33 16.42
CA HIS A 19 8.08 16.71 17.42
C HIS A 19 7.41 15.45 16.85
N GLU A 20 8.11 14.33 16.90
CA GLU A 20 7.72 13.06 16.27
C GLU A 20 6.50 12.38 16.95
N ARG A 21 6.08 12.85 18.14
CA ARG A 21 4.93 12.35 18.91
C ARG A 21 4.00 13.49 19.35
N VAL A 22 3.80 14.49 18.50
CA VAL A 22 2.97 15.65 18.85
C VAL A 22 1.50 15.26 19.07
N TYR A 23 1.05 14.10 18.55
CA TYR A 23 -0.26 13.52 18.84
C TYR A 23 -0.49 13.21 20.33
N GLU A 24 0.54 13.11 21.15
CA GLU A 24 0.42 12.94 22.60
C GLU A 24 0.12 14.27 23.31
N LYS A 25 0.16 15.38 22.57
CA LYS A 25 0.06 16.75 23.10
C LYS A 25 -1.07 17.56 22.46
N LEU A 26 -1.26 17.42 21.15
CA LEU A 26 -2.37 18.04 20.42
C LEU A 26 -3.51 17.03 20.27
N GLY A 27 -4.74 17.53 20.16
CA GLY A 27 -5.94 16.69 20.16
C GLY A 27 -6.66 16.73 21.50
N ALA A 28 -7.41 15.67 21.80
CA ALA A 28 -8.20 15.50 23.01
C ALA A 28 -7.66 14.34 23.86
N HIS A 29 -7.22 14.63 25.08
CA HIS A 29 -6.58 13.66 25.97
C HIS A 29 -7.29 13.57 27.31
N ILE A 30 -7.75 12.37 27.69
CA ILE A 30 -8.27 12.11 29.03
C ILE A 30 -7.10 12.22 30.01
N THR A 31 -7.25 13.05 31.02
CA THR A 31 -6.20 13.30 32.01
C THR A 31 -6.79 13.72 33.34
N GLU A 32 -5.95 13.77 34.39
CA GLU A 32 -6.29 14.27 35.69
C GLU A 32 -5.46 15.51 35.99
N ILE A 33 -6.12 16.62 36.34
CA ILE A 33 -5.48 17.86 36.76
C ILE A 33 -5.99 18.21 38.15
N ASP A 34 -5.08 18.37 39.12
CA ASP A 34 -5.38 18.68 40.51
C ASP A 34 -6.44 17.79 41.18
N GLY A 35 -6.41 16.47 40.84
CA GLY A 35 -7.33 15.48 41.37
C GLY A 35 -8.71 15.45 40.67
N VAL A 36 -8.88 16.16 39.57
CA VAL A 36 -10.10 16.21 38.78
C VAL A 36 -9.87 15.56 37.44
N THR A 37 -10.58 14.47 37.14
CA THR A 37 -10.56 13.81 35.83
C THR A 37 -11.37 14.63 34.83
N GLY A 38 -10.84 14.74 33.62
CA GLY A 38 -11.46 15.47 32.50
C GLY A 38 -10.73 15.23 31.20
N VAL A 39 -10.98 16.09 30.22
CA VAL A 39 -10.31 16.05 28.91
C VAL A 39 -9.55 17.34 28.66
N HIS A 40 -8.29 17.21 28.33
CA HIS A 40 -7.46 18.31 27.86
C HIS A 40 -7.53 18.36 26.33
N PHE A 41 -7.93 19.52 25.81
CA PHE A 41 -8.02 19.81 24.37
C PHE A 41 -6.91 20.77 23.97
N ALA A 42 -6.24 20.50 22.85
CA ALA A 42 -5.23 21.37 22.30
C ALA A 42 -5.26 21.36 20.77
N VAL A 43 -5.18 22.54 20.14
CA VAL A 43 -5.21 22.70 18.69
C VAL A 43 -4.24 23.80 18.24
N TRP A 44 -3.61 23.58 17.08
CA TRP A 44 -2.73 24.57 16.47
C TRP A 44 -3.50 25.43 15.47
N ALA A 45 -3.63 26.72 15.78
CA ALA A 45 -4.33 27.71 14.97
C ALA A 45 -3.67 29.11 15.18
N PRO A 46 -2.44 29.32 14.67
CA PRO A 46 -1.63 30.50 14.97
C PRO A 46 -2.23 31.84 14.48
N ASN A 47 -3.06 31.78 13.42
CA ASN A 47 -3.68 32.98 12.85
C ASN A 47 -5.15 33.15 13.27
N ALA A 48 -5.61 32.37 14.25
CA ALA A 48 -6.94 32.57 14.82
C ALA A 48 -6.98 33.80 15.74
N LYS A 49 -8.07 34.58 15.68
CA LYS A 49 -8.36 35.64 16.63
C LYS A 49 -8.80 35.08 17.99
N ALA A 50 -9.60 34.00 17.95
CA ALA A 50 -10.03 33.24 19.13
C ALA A 50 -10.42 31.82 18.69
N VAL A 51 -10.29 30.88 19.63
CA VAL A 51 -10.74 29.50 19.45
C VAL A 51 -11.68 29.10 20.58
N TYR A 52 -12.76 28.44 20.23
CA TYR A 52 -13.75 27.95 21.18
C TYR A 52 -13.93 26.43 21.02
N LEU A 53 -14.04 25.75 22.14
CA LEU A 53 -14.41 24.33 22.15
C LEU A 53 -15.95 24.22 22.12
N VAL A 54 -16.51 23.48 21.18
CA VAL A 54 -17.95 23.23 21.05
C VAL A 54 -18.22 21.74 21.00
N GLY A 55 -19.36 21.31 21.53
CA GLY A 55 -19.75 19.93 21.57
C GLY A 55 -21.13 19.73 22.19
N ASP A 56 -21.53 18.46 22.35
CA ASP A 56 -22.80 18.11 22.98
C ASP A 56 -22.88 18.56 24.45
N PHE A 57 -21.76 18.57 25.16
CA PHE A 57 -21.64 19.00 26.56
C PHE A 57 -21.99 20.49 26.78
N ASN A 58 -21.97 21.31 25.75
CA ASN A 58 -22.35 22.73 25.83
C ASN A 58 -23.41 23.13 24.81
N PHE A 59 -24.16 22.15 24.28
CA PHE A 59 -25.20 22.35 23.26
C PHE A 59 -24.69 23.07 22.02
N TRP A 60 -23.43 22.82 21.65
CA TRP A 60 -22.73 23.42 20.50
C TRP A 60 -22.71 24.96 20.57
N ASN A 61 -22.71 25.53 21.77
CA ASN A 61 -22.69 26.98 21.99
C ASN A 61 -21.32 27.55 21.63
N SER A 62 -21.32 28.40 20.64
CA SER A 62 -20.13 28.94 19.99
C SER A 62 -19.20 29.79 20.86
N THR A 63 -19.63 30.22 22.04
CA THR A 63 -18.86 31.15 22.88
C THR A 63 -18.73 30.69 24.34
N ALA A 64 -19.34 29.57 24.70
CA ALA A 64 -19.41 29.14 26.12
C ALA A 64 -18.04 28.67 26.65
N HIS A 65 -17.16 28.13 25.81
CA HIS A 65 -15.91 27.53 26.24
C HIS A 65 -14.72 28.08 25.42
N PRO A 66 -14.28 29.34 25.69
CA PRO A 66 -13.11 29.90 25.03
C PRO A 66 -11.84 29.13 25.44
N MET A 67 -10.97 28.89 24.47
CA MET A 67 -9.66 28.28 24.70
C MET A 67 -8.62 29.34 25.01
N MET A 68 -7.58 28.94 25.72
CA MET A 68 -6.46 29.82 26.11
C MET A 68 -5.34 29.67 25.08
N SER A 69 -4.85 30.78 24.54
CA SER A 69 -3.69 30.81 23.68
C SER A 69 -2.39 30.59 24.50
N LEU A 70 -1.52 29.73 23.96
CA LEU A 70 -0.14 29.56 24.50
C LEU A 70 0.89 30.48 23.82
N GLY A 71 0.44 31.63 23.35
CA GLY A 71 1.27 32.69 22.78
C GLY A 71 1.87 32.33 21.41
N GLU A 72 3.17 32.61 21.25
CA GLU A 72 3.86 32.47 19.94
C GLU A 72 3.87 31.05 19.34
N SER A 73 3.57 30.03 20.15
CA SER A 73 3.43 28.64 19.61
C SER A 73 2.25 28.46 18.67
N GLY A 74 1.26 29.39 18.70
CA GLY A 74 0.03 29.28 17.94
C GLY A 74 -0.92 28.16 18.42
N VAL A 75 -0.59 27.54 19.56
CA VAL A 75 -1.41 26.46 20.15
C VAL A 75 -2.45 27.09 21.08
N TRP A 76 -3.68 26.59 20.99
CA TRP A 76 -4.79 26.91 21.88
C TRP A 76 -5.12 25.69 22.73
N THR A 77 -5.40 25.88 24.01
CA THR A 77 -5.61 24.78 24.95
C THR A 77 -6.77 25.07 25.91
N ARG A 78 -7.41 23.97 26.34
CA ARG A 78 -8.45 24.01 27.37
C ARG A 78 -8.59 22.67 28.07
N PHE A 79 -8.76 22.67 29.38
CA PHE A 79 -9.17 21.51 30.18
C PHE A 79 -10.65 21.61 30.54
N GLU A 80 -11.42 20.56 30.25
CA GLU A 80 -12.83 20.47 30.65
C GLU A 80 -13.01 19.32 31.65
N PRO A 81 -13.35 19.65 32.90
CA PRO A 81 -13.58 18.63 33.91
C PRO A 81 -14.85 17.86 33.66
N GLY A 82 -14.84 16.55 34.00
CA GLY A 82 -16.00 15.68 33.93
C GLY A 82 -16.35 15.18 32.52
N LEU A 83 -15.63 15.58 31.48
CA LEU A 83 -15.73 14.98 30.16
C LEU A 83 -14.91 13.68 30.09
N GLY A 84 -15.24 12.82 29.13
CA GLY A 84 -14.59 11.52 28.97
C GLY A 84 -14.83 10.90 27.59
N VAL A 85 -14.59 9.59 27.49
CA VAL A 85 -14.79 8.80 26.26
C VAL A 85 -16.21 9.00 25.71
N GLY A 86 -16.32 9.15 24.39
CA GLY A 86 -17.57 9.34 23.67
C GLY A 86 -18.03 10.78 23.55
N THR A 87 -17.37 11.75 24.20
CA THR A 87 -17.70 13.17 24.04
C THR A 87 -17.48 13.61 22.60
N LEU A 88 -18.52 14.21 22.01
CA LEU A 88 -18.47 14.82 20.68
C LEU A 88 -17.99 16.27 20.77
N TYR A 89 -17.06 16.65 19.91
CA TYR A 89 -16.53 18.02 19.93
C TYR A 89 -16.03 18.47 18.55
N LYS A 90 -15.94 19.80 18.41
CA LYS A 90 -15.22 20.51 17.33
C LYS A 90 -14.51 21.74 17.88
N PHE A 91 -13.62 22.29 17.08
CA PHE A 91 -13.08 23.62 17.31
C PHE A 91 -13.85 24.64 16.47
N ARG A 92 -14.31 25.71 17.12
CA ARG A 92 -14.89 26.86 16.46
C ARG A 92 -13.88 28.00 16.48
N ILE A 93 -13.44 28.40 15.29
CA ILE A 93 -12.33 29.32 15.10
C ILE A 93 -12.88 30.66 14.60
N GLU A 94 -12.64 31.73 15.37
CA GLU A 94 -12.90 33.12 14.96
C GLU A 94 -11.68 33.65 14.22
N THR A 95 -11.85 34.05 12.98
CA THR A 95 -10.80 34.64 12.15
C THR A 95 -10.70 36.14 12.35
N HIS A 96 -9.57 36.76 11.96
CA HIS A 96 -9.40 38.23 12.07
C HIS A 96 -10.33 39.01 11.13
N ASP A 97 -10.82 38.41 10.05
CA ASP A 97 -11.81 39.01 9.14
C ASP A 97 -13.27 38.77 9.60
N GLY A 98 -13.46 38.14 10.76
CA GLY A 98 -14.75 37.97 11.43
C GLY A 98 -15.55 36.73 10.99
N ARG A 99 -14.99 35.83 10.18
CA ARG A 99 -15.60 34.52 9.89
C ARG A 99 -15.55 33.63 11.13
N MET A 100 -16.56 32.74 11.23
CA MET A 100 -16.58 31.67 12.24
C MET A 100 -16.51 30.34 11.51
N LEU A 101 -15.41 29.62 11.70
CA LEU A 101 -15.17 28.32 11.07
C LEU A 101 -15.43 27.19 12.09
N GLU A 102 -16.07 26.11 11.65
CA GLU A 102 -16.17 24.88 12.44
C GLU A 102 -15.24 23.81 11.86
N LYS A 103 -14.29 23.36 12.67
CA LYS A 103 -13.26 22.43 12.26
C LYS A 103 -13.28 21.17 13.13
N ALA A 104 -13.17 20.00 12.48
CA ALA A 104 -12.81 18.78 13.19
C ALA A 104 -11.38 18.92 13.75
N ASP A 105 -11.06 18.15 14.76
CA ASP A 105 -9.73 18.14 15.32
C ASP A 105 -8.75 17.41 14.39
N PRO A 106 -7.67 18.05 13.92
CA PRO A 106 -6.66 17.41 13.08
C PRO A 106 -5.99 16.19 13.71
N TYR A 107 -5.94 16.13 15.03
CA TYR A 107 -5.32 15.07 15.82
C TYR A 107 -6.36 14.14 16.49
N ALA A 108 -7.63 14.19 16.07
CA ALA A 108 -8.64 13.31 16.64
C ALA A 108 -8.32 11.82 16.37
N PHE A 109 -8.43 11.00 17.41
CA PHE A 109 -8.22 9.54 17.31
C PHE A 109 -9.48 8.78 16.90
N ALA A 110 -10.63 9.45 16.91
CA ALA A 110 -11.90 8.91 16.44
C ALA A 110 -12.79 10.04 15.88
N ALA A 111 -13.65 9.68 14.95
CA ALA A 111 -14.62 10.56 14.33
C ALA A 111 -16.03 9.95 14.36
N GLU A 112 -17.05 10.81 14.29
CA GLU A 112 -18.43 10.35 14.06
C GLU A 112 -18.55 9.63 12.72
N LEU A 113 -19.52 8.72 12.64
CA LEU A 113 -19.90 8.12 11.37
C LEU A 113 -20.54 9.20 10.48
N ARG A 114 -20.02 9.29 9.24
CA ARG A 114 -20.56 10.19 8.24
C ARG A 114 -22.08 10.01 8.04
N PRO A 115 -22.85 11.06 7.73
CA PRO A 115 -22.41 12.39 7.28
C PRO A 115 -22.04 13.37 8.41
N GLN A 116 -22.07 12.95 9.66
CA GLN A 116 -21.61 13.74 10.78
C GLN A 116 -20.09 13.97 10.70
N THR A 117 -19.61 15.03 11.35
CA THR A 117 -18.23 15.50 11.17
C THR A 117 -17.55 15.91 12.49
N ALA A 118 -18.11 15.54 13.64
CA ALA A 118 -17.47 15.82 14.90
C ALA A 118 -16.35 14.83 15.19
N SER A 119 -15.38 15.28 15.94
CA SER A 119 -14.35 14.45 16.56
C SER A 119 -14.92 13.80 17.82
N VAL A 120 -14.42 12.62 18.17
CA VAL A 120 -14.88 11.84 19.33
C VAL A 120 -13.72 11.62 20.28
N VAL A 121 -13.89 11.94 21.56
CA VAL A 121 -12.90 11.63 22.57
C VAL A 121 -12.83 10.13 22.77
N THR A 122 -11.64 9.55 22.64
CA THR A 122 -11.41 8.12 22.84
C THR A 122 -10.13 7.85 23.64
N ASP A 123 -10.08 6.70 24.30
CA ASP A 123 -8.90 6.24 25.02
C ASP A 123 -8.26 5.06 24.29
N LEU A 124 -7.18 5.30 23.56
CA LEU A 124 -6.45 4.26 22.84
C LEU A 124 -5.73 3.28 23.78
N SER A 125 -5.47 3.67 25.05
CA SER A 125 -4.80 2.81 26.03
C SER A 125 -5.72 1.70 26.59
N ALA A 126 -7.01 1.78 26.32
CA ALA A 126 -7.99 0.79 26.77
C ALA A 126 -7.86 -0.59 26.08
N TYR A 127 -7.13 -0.67 24.94
CA TYR A 127 -6.89 -1.93 24.26
C TYR A 127 -5.64 -2.63 24.81
N THR A 128 -5.71 -3.95 24.99
CA THR A 128 -4.58 -4.78 25.44
C THR A 128 -4.13 -5.69 24.30
N TRP A 129 -2.97 -5.43 23.76
CA TRP A 129 -2.35 -6.17 22.65
C TRP A 129 -1.93 -7.59 23.08
N ARG A 130 -2.02 -8.54 22.14
CA ARG A 130 -1.63 -9.95 22.32
C ARG A 130 -0.69 -10.42 21.21
N ASP A 131 -0.10 -9.49 20.47
CA ASP A 131 0.74 -9.69 19.27
C ASP A 131 2.25 -9.78 19.58
N GLY A 132 2.65 -9.94 20.84
CA GLY A 132 4.06 -9.98 21.24
C GLY A 132 4.91 -11.02 20.48
N ASP A 133 4.33 -12.17 20.14
CA ASP A 133 5.01 -13.20 19.34
C ASP A 133 5.26 -12.76 17.90
N TRP A 134 4.36 -11.97 17.33
CA TRP A 134 4.55 -11.40 16.01
C TRP A 134 5.64 -10.34 16.04
N LEU A 135 5.57 -9.38 16.94
CA LEU A 135 6.57 -8.31 17.06
C LEU A 135 7.98 -8.86 17.29
N ALA A 136 8.10 -9.95 18.05
CA ALA A 136 9.41 -10.60 18.27
C ALA A 136 10.03 -11.22 17.01
N ARG A 137 9.22 -11.60 16.01
CA ARG A 137 9.68 -12.21 14.75
C ARG A 137 9.54 -11.29 13.52
N ARG A 138 8.92 -10.12 13.68
CA ARG A 138 8.61 -9.18 12.58
C ARG A 138 9.84 -8.86 11.74
N ALA A 139 10.97 -8.55 12.37
CA ALA A 139 12.22 -8.28 11.67
C ALA A 139 12.63 -9.39 10.69
N ALA A 140 12.45 -10.67 11.09
CA ALA A 140 12.75 -11.79 10.21
C ALA A 140 11.67 -12.04 9.14
N ALA A 141 10.40 -11.80 9.48
CA ALA A 141 9.28 -11.97 8.55
C ALA A 141 9.25 -10.90 7.45
N GLN A 142 9.81 -9.72 7.71
CA GLN A 142 9.86 -8.57 6.82
C GLN A 142 11.26 -8.30 6.25
N ALA A 143 12.23 -9.16 6.49
CA ALA A 143 13.54 -9.03 5.87
C ALA A 143 13.43 -9.03 4.34
N LEU A 144 14.24 -8.23 3.66
CA LEU A 144 14.19 -8.12 2.20
C LEU A 144 14.50 -9.42 1.47
N ASP A 145 15.18 -10.35 2.14
CA ASP A 145 15.44 -11.72 1.69
C ASP A 145 14.41 -12.75 2.20
N ALA A 146 13.29 -12.29 2.78
CA ALA A 146 12.14 -13.12 3.12
C ALA A 146 11.05 -13.04 2.03
N PRO A 147 10.15 -14.04 1.94
CA PRO A 147 9.03 -13.99 1.00
C PRO A 147 8.03 -12.91 1.43
N LEU A 148 7.65 -12.04 0.50
CA LEU A 148 6.63 -11.01 0.69
C LEU A 148 5.61 -11.11 -0.45
N ALA A 149 4.43 -11.65 -0.14
CA ALA A 149 3.26 -11.71 -1.00
C ALA A 149 2.13 -10.93 -0.32
N VAL A 150 1.69 -9.86 -0.96
CA VAL A 150 0.74 -8.89 -0.41
C VAL A 150 -0.62 -9.05 -1.05
N TYR A 151 -1.66 -9.14 -0.24
CA TYR A 151 -3.06 -9.06 -0.64
C TYR A 151 -3.57 -7.65 -0.41
N GLU A 152 -3.72 -6.86 -1.46
CA GLU A 152 -4.24 -5.49 -1.40
C GLU A 152 -5.76 -5.53 -1.33
N VAL A 153 -6.36 -4.81 -0.37
CA VAL A 153 -7.80 -4.92 -0.08
C VAL A 153 -8.44 -3.59 0.30
N HIS A 154 -9.60 -3.31 -0.29
CA HIS A 154 -10.53 -2.28 0.17
C HIS A 154 -11.57 -2.92 1.09
N LEU A 155 -11.48 -2.68 2.40
CA LEU A 155 -12.33 -3.33 3.41
C LEU A 155 -13.82 -3.11 3.16
N GLY A 156 -14.18 -1.93 2.61
CA GLY A 156 -15.55 -1.56 2.36
C GLY A 156 -16.26 -2.32 1.24
N SER A 157 -15.53 -3.03 0.36
CA SER A 157 -16.10 -3.74 -0.78
C SER A 157 -15.56 -5.15 -0.97
N TRP A 158 -14.65 -5.62 -0.11
CA TRP A 158 -14.22 -7.01 -0.14
C TRP A 158 -15.41 -7.95 0.08
N GLN A 159 -16.19 -7.71 1.12
CA GLN A 159 -17.47 -8.35 1.35
C GLN A 159 -18.41 -7.40 2.09
N ARG A 160 -19.70 -7.44 1.74
CA ARG A 160 -20.76 -6.69 2.40
C ARG A 160 -21.67 -7.65 3.18
N GLY A 161 -22.30 -7.12 4.22
CA GLY A 161 -23.33 -7.83 4.97
C GLY A 161 -24.72 -7.70 4.33
N GLU A 162 -25.73 -8.26 5.02
CA GLU A 162 -27.13 -8.18 4.60
C GLU A 162 -27.56 -6.73 4.38
N GLY A 163 -28.31 -6.47 3.31
CA GLY A 163 -28.74 -5.13 2.93
C GLY A 163 -27.60 -4.22 2.42
N ASN A 164 -26.50 -4.80 1.94
CA ASN A 164 -25.33 -4.08 1.45
C ASN A 164 -24.60 -3.23 2.52
N ARG A 165 -24.74 -3.57 3.81
CA ARG A 165 -24.02 -2.87 4.89
C ARG A 165 -22.53 -3.19 4.88
N TYR A 166 -21.72 -2.30 5.42
CA TYR A 166 -20.34 -2.60 5.72
C TYR A 166 -20.23 -3.72 6.76
N LEU A 167 -19.21 -4.56 6.64
CA LEU A 167 -18.79 -5.46 7.72
C LEU A 167 -18.05 -4.64 8.79
N THR A 168 -18.18 -5.07 10.04
CA THR A 168 -17.36 -4.53 11.13
C THR A 168 -15.93 -5.07 11.08
N TYR A 169 -14.99 -4.41 11.76
CA TYR A 169 -13.61 -4.92 11.90
C TYR A 169 -13.58 -6.35 12.45
N ALA A 170 -14.45 -6.68 13.39
CA ALA A 170 -14.56 -8.04 13.93
C ALA A 170 -15.04 -9.05 12.87
N GLU A 171 -16.09 -8.73 12.10
CA GLU A 171 -16.57 -9.59 11.02
C GLU A 171 -15.53 -9.74 9.89
N LEU A 172 -14.76 -8.69 9.62
CA LEU A 172 -13.65 -8.73 8.69
C LEU A 172 -12.53 -9.63 9.21
N ALA A 173 -12.17 -9.53 10.49
CA ALA A 173 -11.18 -10.41 11.10
C ALA A 173 -11.59 -11.89 10.96
N ASP A 174 -12.86 -12.21 11.23
CA ASP A 174 -13.37 -13.57 11.16
C ASP A 174 -13.41 -14.17 9.75
N ARG A 175 -13.50 -13.33 8.71
CA ARG A 175 -13.69 -13.78 7.31
C ARG A 175 -12.45 -13.56 6.45
N LEU A 176 -11.87 -12.36 6.46
CA LEU A 176 -10.75 -11.98 5.60
C LEU A 176 -9.46 -12.68 6.02
N ILE A 177 -9.17 -12.75 7.32
CA ILE A 177 -7.91 -13.32 7.81
C ILE A 177 -7.79 -14.81 7.44
N PRO A 178 -8.78 -15.68 7.68
CA PRO A 178 -8.72 -17.08 7.24
C PRO A 178 -8.58 -17.21 5.71
N TYR A 179 -9.27 -16.39 4.93
CA TYR A 179 -9.21 -16.39 3.48
C TYR A 179 -7.80 -16.07 2.95
N VAL A 180 -7.21 -14.98 3.43
CA VAL A 180 -5.85 -14.56 3.06
C VAL A 180 -4.81 -15.60 3.48
N LYS A 181 -4.98 -16.19 4.67
CA LYS A 181 -4.11 -17.25 5.18
C LYS A 181 -4.22 -18.51 4.34
N GLU A 182 -5.42 -18.92 3.92
CA GLU A 182 -5.65 -20.07 3.05
C GLU A 182 -4.99 -19.89 1.69
N LEU A 183 -5.07 -18.69 1.11
CA LEU A 183 -4.37 -18.34 -0.12
C LEU A 183 -2.84 -18.26 0.03
N GLY A 184 -2.33 -18.19 1.26
CA GLY A 184 -0.91 -18.20 1.55
C GLY A 184 -0.20 -16.87 1.40
N TYR A 185 -0.92 -15.75 1.39
CA TYR A 185 -0.31 -14.42 1.48
C TYR A 185 0.36 -14.19 2.82
N THR A 186 1.37 -13.34 2.83
CA THR A 186 2.14 -13.00 4.04
C THR A 186 1.66 -11.71 4.69
N HIS A 187 1.11 -10.80 3.90
CA HIS A 187 0.66 -9.49 4.35
C HIS A 187 -0.68 -9.13 3.71
N ILE A 188 -1.42 -8.27 4.40
CA ILE A 188 -2.58 -7.54 3.87
C ILE A 188 -2.16 -6.07 3.74
N GLU A 189 -2.42 -5.46 2.58
CA GLU A 189 -2.33 -4.01 2.37
C GLU A 189 -3.73 -3.41 2.32
N LEU A 190 -4.04 -2.54 3.27
CA LEU A 190 -5.33 -1.88 3.37
C LEU A 190 -5.31 -0.59 2.56
N LEU A 191 -6.22 -0.42 1.58
CA LEU A 191 -6.49 0.90 1.01
C LEU A 191 -6.76 1.88 2.15
N PRO A 192 -6.62 3.22 1.94
CA PRO A 192 -6.55 4.18 3.03
C PRO A 192 -7.64 3.99 4.07
N ILE A 193 -7.23 3.66 5.29
CA ILE A 193 -8.11 3.36 6.42
C ILE A 193 -8.39 4.59 7.29
N ALA A 194 -7.71 5.70 7.06
CA ALA A 194 -7.96 6.95 7.76
C ALA A 194 -9.34 7.52 7.41
N GLU A 195 -9.95 8.27 8.35
CA GLU A 195 -11.33 8.77 8.17
C GLU A 195 -11.44 9.75 7.00
N HIS A 196 -12.44 9.55 6.17
CA HIS A 196 -12.70 10.30 4.95
C HIS A 196 -14.21 10.48 4.71
N PRO A 197 -14.67 11.63 4.17
CA PRO A 197 -16.11 11.90 4.00
C PRO A 197 -16.71 11.22 2.76
N PHE A 198 -15.92 11.00 1.71
CA PHE A 198 -16.37 10.62 0.38
C PHE A 198 -15.97 9.17 0.04
N ASP A 199 -16.94 8.25 -0.02
CA ASP A 199 -16.70 6.83 -0.30
C ASP A 199 -16.04 6.58 -1.64
N ALA A 200 -16.43 7.34 -2.68
CA ALA A 200 -15.87 7.18 -4.01
C ALA A 200 -14.42 7.67 -4.15
N SER A 201 -13.83 8.21 -3.08
CA SER A 201 -12.39 8.46 -3.00
C SER A 201 -11.61 7.21 -2.57
N TRP A 202 -12.29 6.12 -2.18
CA TRP A 202 -11.70 4.87 -1.67
C TRP A 202 -10.82 5.07 -0.43
N GLY A 203 -10.94 6.22 0.22
CA GLY A 203 -10.12 6.65 1.35
C GLY A 203 -9.00 7.63 1.01
N TYR A 204 -8.74 7.93 -0.27
CA TYR A 204 -7.65 8.84 -0.66
C TYR A 204 -7.92 10.33 -0.39
N GLN A 205 -9.13 10.71 0.05
CA GLN A 205 -9.45 12.07 0.47
C GLN A 205 -9.61 12.16 2.00
N VAL A 206 -8.50 12.04 2.71
CA VAL A 206 -8.42 11.96 4.17
C VAL A 206 -8.74 13.29 4.83
N VAL A 207 -9.61 13.29 5.86
CA VAL A 207 -9.90 14.46 6.71
C VAL A 207 -9.37 14.32 8.13
N ASN A 208 -9.38 13.11 8.71
CA ASN A 208 -8.86 12.83 10.04
C ASN A 208 -7.71 11.81 9.94
N TYR A 209 -6.49 12.31 9.93
CA TYR A 209 -5.28 11.52 9.70
C TYR A 209 -4.95 10.53 10.83
N TYR A 210 -5.41 10.81 12.05
CA TYR A 210 -5.12 10.02 13.26
C TYR A 210 -6.29 9.10 13.67
N ALA A 211 -7.39 9.10 12.92
CA ALA A 211 -8.55 8.26 13.20
C ALA A 211 -8.73 7.19 12.12
N PRO A 212 -8.77 5.90 12.46
CA PRO A 212 -9.29 4.89 11.54
C PRO A 212 -10.77 5.17 11.27
N THR A 213 -11.22 4.88 10.05
CA THR A 213 -12.59 5.20 9.65
C THR A 213 -13.62 4.50 10.54
N SER A 214 -14.60 5.26 10.99
CA SER A 214 -15.72 4.79 11.81
C SER A 214 -16.70 3.87 11.06
N ARG A 215 -16.55 3.70 9.74
CA ARG A 215 -17.40 2.83 8.91
C ARG A 215 -17.44 1.39 9.38
N PHE A 216 -16.37 0.90 9.96
CA PHE A 216 -16.18 -0.52 10.31
C PHE A 216 -16.15 -0.75 11.82
N GLY A 217 -16.17 0.29 12.64
CA GLY A 217 -16.14 0.21 14.11
C GLY A 217 -15.29 1.28 14.77
N SER A 218 -14.95 1.05 16.03
CA SER A 218 -14.13 1.94 16.84
C SER A 218 -12.62 1.77 16.55
N PRO A 219 -11.77 2.71 17.02
CA PRO A 219 -10.33 2.54 17.00
C PRO A 219 -9.84 1.26 17.67
N GLN A 220 -10.46 0.85 18.78
CA GLN A 220 -10.14 -0.39 19.49
C GLN A 220 -10.52 -1.64 18.67
N ASP A 221 -11.61 -1.57 17.89
CA ASP A 221 -11.99 -2.66 16.97
C ASP A 221 -10.95 -2.81 15.84
N PHE A 222 -10.38 -1.69 15.35
CA PHE A 222 -9.28 -1.74 14.39
C PHE A 222 -8.00 -2.31 15.01
N MET A 223 -7.66 -1.94 16.26
CA MET A 223 -6.56 -2.58 17.00
C MET A 223 -6.77 -4.09 17.11
N ALA A 224 -8.00 -4.53 17.43
CA ALA A 224 -8.33 -5.95 17.50
C ALA A 224 -8.20 -6.67 16.15
N PHE A 225 -8.53 -6.00 15.05
CA PHE A 225 -8.32 -6.54 13.70
C PHE A 225 -6.84 -6.74 13.38
N VAL A 226 -5.99 -5.75 13.66
CA VAL A 226 -4.53 -5.85 13.45
C VAL A 226 -3.94 -6.94 14.34
N ASP A 227 -4.30 -6.97 15.63
CA ASP A 227 -3.88 -8.02 16.59
C ASP A 227 -4.25 -9.42 16.08
N ALA A 228 -5.45 -9.59 15.52
CA ALA A 228 -5.89 -10.87 14.96
C ALA A 228 -5.07 -11.26 13.71
N CYS A 229 -4.72 -10.30 12.84
CA CYS A 229 -3.80 -10.53 11.72
C CYS A 229 -2.44 -11.04 12.22
N HIS A 230 -1.86 -10.40 13.20
CA HIS A 230 -0.58 -10.77 13.81
C HIS A 230 -0.61 -12.16 14.44
N GLN A 231 -1.66 -12.50 15.18
CA GLN A 231 -1.85 -13.84 15.73
C GLN A 231 -2.00 -14.91 14.66
N ALA A 232 -2.55 -14.57 13.49
CA ALA A 232 -2.61 -15.46 12.33
C ALA A 232 -1.28 -15.56 11.57
N GLY A 233 -0.30 -14.72 11.89
CA GLY A 233 1.00 -14.63 11.22
C GLY A 233 0.99 -13.82 9.94
N ILE A 234 0.09 -12.86 9.84
CA ILE A 234 -0.09 -11.97 8.70
C ILE A 234 0.27 -10.54 9.13
N GLY A 235 1.17 -9.89 8.39
CA GLY A 235 1.50 -8.48 8.59
C GLY A 235 0.43 -7.57 7.98
N VAL A 236 0.36 -6.32 8.48
CA VAL A 236 -0.61 -5.31 8.03
C VAL A 236 0.12 -4.07 7.52
N ILE A 237 -0.09 -3.76 6.26
CA ILE A 237 0.39 -2.54 5.59
C ILE A 237 -0.81 -1.59 5.46
N VAL A 238 -0.61 -0.31 5.71
CA VAL A 238 -1.65 0.71 5.51
C VAL A 238 -1.22 1.65 4.39
N ASP A 239 -2.14 1.93 3.48
CA ASP A 239 -1.97 2.95 2.48
C ASP A 239 -2.11 4.33 3.11
N TRP A 240 -1.05 5.14 3.02
CA TRP A 240 -0.91 6.43 3.67
C TRP A 240 -0.81 7.55 2.65
N VAL A 241 -1.63 8.60 2.82
CA VAL A 241 -1.82 9.68 1.87
C VAL A 241 -1.22 11.01 2.38
N PRO A 242 0.10 11.18 2.40
CA PRO A 242 0.73 12.44 2.83
C PRO A 242 0.84 13.48 1.71
N ALA A 243 0.40 13.15 0.49
CA ALA A 243 0.54 14.00 -0.68
C ALA A 243 -0.49 15.14 -0.71
N HIS A 244 -1.71 14.87 -0.31
CA HIS A 244 -2.83 15.79 -0.48
C HIS A 244 -3.97 15.52 0.51
N PHE A 245 -4.93 16.45 0.57
CA PHE A 245 -6.16 16.34 1.37
C PHE A 245 -7.32 17.09 0.71
N PRO A 246 -8.60 16.72 0.98
CA PRO A 246 -9.77 17.33 0.37
C PRO A 246 -10.04 18.74 0.88
N LYS A 247 -10.90 19.46 0.14
CA LYS A 247 -11.31 20.84 0.44
C LYS A 247 -12.55 20.94 1.34
N ASP A 248 -12.93 19.86 2.02
CA ASP A 248 -14.09 19.83 2.91
C ASP A 248 -13.96 20.87 4.02
N ALA A 249 -15.04 21.63 4.26
CA ALA A 249 -15.02 22.80 5.14
C ALA A 249 -14.65 22.49 6.61
N HIS A 250 -14.93 21.25 7.07
CA HIS A 250 -14.59 20.80 8.42
C HIS A 250 -13.17 20.22 8.52
N GLY A 251 -12.49 19.97 7.38
CA GLY A 251 -11.15 19.42 7.31
C GLY A 251 -10.04 20.47 7.45
N LEU A 252 -8.84 20.11 6.94
CA LEU A 252 -7.62 20.88 7.11
C LEU A 252 -7.55 22.17 6.27
N GLY A 253 -8.27 22.24 5.14
CA GLY A 253 -8.20 23.36 4.22
C GLY A 253 -8.60 24.69 4.87
N GLU A 254 -7.78 25.73 4.71
CA GLU A 254 -7.95 27.05 5.35
C GLU A 254 -8.28 26.95 6.85
N PHE A 255 -7.55 26.12 7.58
CA PHE A 255 -7.92 25.62 8.91
C PHE A 255 -8.23 26.76 9.91
N ASP A 256 -7.39 27.76 9.98
CA ASP A 256 -7.57 28.94 10.87
C ASP A 256 -8.00 30.21 10.14
N GLY A 257 -8.56 30.03 8.93
CA GLY A 257 -8.93 31.12 8.02
C GLY A 257 -7.81 31.55 7.09
N THR A 258 -6.65 30.89 7.19
CA THR A 258 -5.51 31.05 6.30
C THR A 258 -5.10 29.70 5.71
N HIS A 259 -4.24 29.70 4.68
CA HIS A 259 -3.64 28.48 4.15
C HIS A 259 -2.60 27.95 5.14
N LEU A 260 -3.06 27.18 6.14
CA LEU A 260 -2.23 26.73 7.26
C LEU A 260 -1.47 25.46 6.94
N TYR A 261 -2.16 24.43 6.43
CA TYR A 261 -1.59 23.13 6.07
C TYR A 261 -1.14 23.08 4.61
N GLU A 262 -1.70 23.92 3.76
CA GLU A 262 -1.43 24.02 2.32
C GLU A 262 -0.69 25.32 1.96
N HIS A 263 -0.23 25.42 0.70
CA HIS A 263 0.31 26.68 0.16
C HIS A 263 -0.81 27.61 -0.31
N ALA A 264 -0.64 28.92 -0.11
CA ALA A 264 -1.57 29.94 -0.58
C ALA A 264 -1.61 30.09 -2.11
N ASP A 265 -0.48 29.83 -2.79
CA ASP A 265 -0.42 29.85 -4.27
C ASP A 265 -0.90 28.52 -4.82
N PRO A 266 -2.01 28.47 -5.60
CA PRO A 266 -2.56 27.23 -6.13
C PRO A 266 -1.61 26.48 -7.06
N ARG A 267 -0.61 27.15 -7.63
CA ARG A 267 0.44 26.51 -8.44
C ARG A 267 1.36 25.61 -7.60
N LYS A 268 1.34 25.74 -6.26
CA LYS A 268 2.02 24.85 -5.31
C LYS A 268 1.05 24.12 -4.38
N GLY A 269 -0.12 24.70 -4.13
CA GLY A 269 -1.05 24.29 -3.08
C GLY A 269 -2.23 23.44 -3.54
N GLU A 270 -2.41 23.20 -4.85
CA GLU A 270 -3.56 22.44 -5.35
C GLU A 270 -3.18 21.41 -6.42
N HIS A 271 -3.76 20.21 -6.35
CA HIS A 271 -3.81 19.26 -7.45
C HIS A 271 -5.04 19.52 -8.31
N LYS A 272 -4.83 19.86 -9.58
CA LYS A 272 -5.93 20.17 -10.52
C LYS A 272 -6.77 18.94 -10.86
N ASP A 273 -6.12 17.80 -11.08
CA ASP A 273 -6.76 16.57 -11.52
C ASP A 273 -7.64 15.97 -10.42
N TRP A 274 -7.22 16.10 -9.16
CA TRP A 274 -7.92 15.52 -8.01
C TRP A 274 -8.79 16.52 -7.24
N GLY A 275 -8.64 17.81 -7.52
CA GLY A 275 -9.37 18.87 -6.84
C GLY A 275 -9.00 19.03 -5.35
N THR A 276 -7.85 18.54 -4.95
CA THR A 276 -7.36 18.50 -3.56
C THR A 276 -6.32 19.58 -3.28
N TYR A 277 -6.09 19.90 -2.01
CA TYR A 277 -4.94 20.69 -1.56
C TYR A 277 -3.68 19.83 -1.43
N ILE A 278 -2.50 20.47 -1.59
CA ILE A 278 -1.19 19.87 -1.37
C ILE A 278 -0.62 20.39 -0.06
N PHE A 279 -0.06 19.49 0.77
CA PHE A 279 0.60 19.89 2.01
C PHE A 279 1.80 20.81 1.78
N ASN A 280 1.95 21.80 2.67
CA ASN A 280 3.11 22.68 2.71
C ASN A 280 4.27 22.02 3.48
N TYR A 281 5.04 21.19 2.81
CA TYR A 281 6.19 20.48 3.42
C TYR A 281 7.31 21.40 3.91
N GLY A 282 7.32 22.66 3.46
CA GLY A 282 8.25 23.69 3.92
C GLY A 282 7.92 24.24 5.30
N ARG A 283 6.68 24.04 5.80
CA ARG A 283 6.27 24.49 7.13
C ARG A 283 6.60 23.42 8.18
N ASN A 284 7.35 23.83 9.20
CA ASN A 284 7.84 22.91 10.23
C ASN A 284 6.72 22.17 10.96
N GLU A 285 5.65 22.86 11.33
CA GLU A 285 4.52 22.27 12.06
C GLU A 285 3.73 21.28 11.19
N VAL A 286 3.66 21.52 9.87
CA VAL A 286 3.05 20.58 8.92
C VAL A 286 3.91 19.31 8.78
N ARG A 287 5.24 19.48 8.75
CA ARG A 287 6.15 18.31 8.78
C ARG A 287 5.99 17.52 10.08
N ALA A 288 5.92 18.20 11.23
CA ALA A 288 5.67 17.55 12.52
C ALA A 288 4.33 16.81 12.52
N PHE A 289 3.26 17.40 11.95
CA PHE A 289 1.96 16.75 11.78
C PHE A 289 2.09 15.43 11.00
N LEU A 290 2.71 15.47 9.82
CA LEU A 290 2.82 14.27 8.96
C LEU A 290 3.79 13.23 9.54
N LEU A 291 4.96 13.63 10.07
CA LEU A 291 5.91 12.70 10.69
C LEU A 291 5.30 12.01 11.91
N SER A 292 4.67 12.79 12.77
CA SER A 292 3.98 12.30 13.95
C SER A 292 2.82 11.37 13.57
N ASN A 293 2.13 11.62 12.45
CA ASN A 293 1.08 10.75 11.96
C ASN A 293 1.61 9.37 11.50
N ALA A 294 2.73 9.35 10.77
CA ALA A 294 3.36 8.09 10.41
C ALA A 294 3.80 7.29 11.65
N VAL A 295 4.46 7.96 12.61
CA VAL A 295 4.85 7.34 13.89
C VAL A 295 3.63 6.82 14.66
N PHE A 296 2.52 7.54 14.65
CA PHE A 296 1.28 7.17 15.33
C PHE A 296 0.71 5.83 14.83
N TRP A 297 0.68 5.59 13.53
CA TRP A 297 0.19 4.33 12.97
C TRP A 297 1.03 3.14 13.43
N PHE A 298 2.35 3.29 13.47
CA PHE A 298 3.26 2.26 13.99
C PHE A 298 3.13 2.09 15.51
N ASP A 299 3.06 3.20 16.26
CA ASP A 299 3.08 3.21 17.74
C ASP A 299 1.76 2.73 18.36
N LYS A 300 0.62 3.13 17.79
CA LYS A 300 -0.70 2.89 18.39
C LYS A 300 -1.43 1.72 17.76
N TYR A 301 -1.19 1.43 16.49
CA TYR A 301 -1.88 0.36 15.78
C TYR A 301 -0.96 -0.81 15.40
N HIS A 302 0.32 -0.76 15.78
CA HIS A 302 1.31 -1.82 15.54
C HIS A 302 1.41 -2.27 14.09
N ILE A 303 1.01 -1.43 13.13
CA ILE A 303 1.08 -1.80 11.71
C ILE A 303 2.52 -2.11 11.29
N ASP A 304 2.69 -2.88 10.24
CA ASP A 304 3.98 -3.43 9.81
C ASP A 304 4.61 -2.65 8.67
N GLY A 305 3.81 -1.88 7.95
CA GLY A 305 4.30 -1.05 6.86
C GLY A 305 3.37 0.08 6.48
N LEU A 306 3.94 1.10 5.83
CA LEU A 306 3.21 2.18 5.16
C LEU A 306 3.52 2.17 3.67
N ARG A 307 2.47 2.06 2.84
CA ARG A 307 2.56 2.39 1.42
C ARG A 307 2.25 3.88 1.27
N VAL A 308 3.18 4.62 0.73
CA VAL A 308 3.07 6.07 0.53
C VAL A 308 2.49 6.33 -0.85
N ASP A 309 1.28 6.88 -0.85
CA ASP A 309 0.51 7.22 -2.04
C ASP A 309 1.14 8.37 -2.82
N ALA A 310 1.09 8.27 -4.15
CA ALA A 310 1.38 9.35 -5.10
C ALA A 310 2.73 10.06 -4.88
N VAL A 311 3.79 9.32 -4.55
CA VAL A 311 5.13 9.89 -4.31
C VAL A 311 5.61 10.72 -5.50
N ALA A 312 5.33 10.33 -6.73
CA ALA A 312 5.65 11.11 -7.93
C ALA A 312 5.07 12.52 -7.87
N SER A 313 3.84 12.69 -7.39
CA SER A 313 3.19 14.00 -7.25
C SER A 313 3.85 14.89 -6.20
N MET A 314 4.52 14.27 -5.22
CA MET A 314 5.26 14.99 -4.17
C MET A 314 6.63 15.45 -4.68
N LEU A 315 7.31 14.64 -5.51
CA LEU A 315 8.67 14.90 -5.97
C LEU A 315 8.75 16.03 -7.00
N TYR A 316 7.69 16.27 -7.78
CA TYR A 316 7.74 17.17 -8.93
C TYR A 316 6.72 18.31 -8.82
N LEU A 317 7.22 19.56 -8.87
CA LEU A 317 6.41 20.78 -8.85
C LEU A 317 5.56 20.96 -10.11
N ASP A 318 5.95 20.34 -11.22
CA ASP A 318 5.26 20.35 -12.51
C ASP A 318 4.36 19.12 -12.74
N TYR A 319 4.15 18.27 -11.71
CA TYR A 319 3.31 17.09 -11.84
C TYR A 319 1.88 17.44 -12.30
N SER A 320 1.43 16.82 -13.42
CA SER A 320 0.12 17.09 -14.06
C SER A 320 -0.17 18.57 -14.34
N ARG A 321 0.85 19.36 -14.66
CA ARG A 321 0.74 20.81 -14.94
C ARG A 321 1.32 21.17 -16.28
N ASN A 322 0.71 22.16 -16.92
CA ASN A 322 1.25 22.76 -18.14
C ASN A 322 2.27 23.85 -17.81
N ASP A 323 2.98 24.31 -18.84
CA ASP A 323 3.90 25.45 -18.73
C ASP A 323 3.16 26.69 -18.18
N GLY A 324 3.75 27.35 -17.17
CA GLY A 324 3.20 28.50 -16.48
C GLY A 324 2.19 28.19 -15.36
N GLU A 325 1.84 26.92 -15.16
CA GLU A 325 0.91 26.48 -14.10
C GLU A 325 1.63 26.01 -12.82
N TRP A 326 2.93 26.08 -12.77
CA TRP A 326 3.77 25.68 -11.64
C TRP A 326 4.88 26.71 -11.37
N ILE A 327 5.50 26.63 -10.20
CA ILE A 327 6.57 27.53 -9.76
C ILE A 327 7.84 26.69 -9.58
N PRO A 328 8.95 27.04 -10.25
CA PRO A 328 10.22 26.35 -10.06
C PRO A 328 10.74 26.46 -8.62
N ASN A 329 11.58 25.51 -8.22
CA ASN A 329 12.31 25.60 -6.96
C ASN A 329 13.36 26.74 -6.97
N ILE A 330 14.03 26.95 -5.85
CA ILE A 330 15.02 28.05 -5.68
C ILE A 330 16.21 27.97 -6.65
N TYR A 331 16.43 26.84 -7.31
CA TYR A 331 17.48 26.63 -8.31
C TYR A 331 16.95 26.69 -9.75
N GLY A 332 15.65 26.92 -9.93
CA GLY A 332 14.99 26.96 -11.24
C GLY A 332 14.57 25.58 -11.77
N GLY A 333 14.72 24.52 -10.98
CA GLY A 333 14.32 23.16 -11.31
C GLY A 333 12.88 22.83 -10.94
N ARG A 334 12.44 21.63 -11.35
CA ARG A 334 11.08 21.13 -11.11
C ARG A 334 10.95 20.26 -9.86
N GLU A 335 12.05 19.91 -9.23
CA GLU A 335 12.08 19.09 -8.03
C GLU A 335 11.50 19.85 -6.83
N ASN A 336 10.57 19.25 -6.10
CA ASN A 336 10.03 19.79 -4.85
C ASN A 336 10.98 19.47 -3.70
N LEU A 337 11.92 20.38 -3.44
CA LEU A 337 12.99 20.18 -2.47
C LEU A 337 12.47 19.96 -1.04
N GLU A 338 11.36 20.62 -0.67
CA GLU A 338 10.73 20.51 0.63
C GLU A 338 10.10 19.12 0.82
N ALA A 339 9.40 18.60 -0.19
CA ALA A 339 8.82 17.27 -0.15
C ALA A 339 9.90 16.16 -0.17
N ILE A 340 10.97 16.33 -0.95
CA ILE A 340 12.11 15.41 -0.97
C ILE A 340 12.76 15.34 0.42
N ALA A 341 12.99 16.50 1.07
CA ALA A 341 13.53 16.54 2.41
C ALA A 341 12.59 15.88 3.44
N PHE A 342 11.28 16.09 3.28
CA PHE A 342 10.26 15.42 4.10
C PHE A 342 10.28 13.91 3.96
N LEU A 343 10.27 13.37 2.72
CA LEU A 343 10.29 11.92 2.45
C LEU A 343 11.55 11.24 3.02
N LYS A 344 12.71 11.90 2.89
CA LYS A 344 13.95 11.41 3.51
C LYS A 344 13.84 11.38 5.03
N ARG A 345 13.35 12.47 5.63
CA ARG A 345 13.17 12.54 7.08
C ARG A 345 12.12 11.56 7.60
N PHE A 346 11.04 11.33 6.83
CA PHE A 346 10.03 10.32 7.13
C PHE A 346 10.68 8.94 7.30
N ASN A 347 11.46 8.48 6.31
CA ASN A 347 12.12 7.18 6.37
C ASN A 347 13.16 7.10 7.49
N GLU A 348 13.95 8.17 7.72
CA GLU A 348 14.92 8.22 8.82
C GLU A 348 14.26 8.11 10.21
N VAL A 349 13.16 8.82 10.41
CA VAL A 349 12.44 8.86 11.70
C VAL A 349 11.77 7.52 11.96
N THR A 350 10.99 7.02 10.99
CA THR A 350 10.22 5.79 11.18
C THR A 350 11.11 4.58 11.40
N HIS A 351 12.16 4.39 10.60
CA HIS A 351 13.13 3.31 10.81
C HIS A 351 14.02 3.53 12.03
N GLY A 352 14.27 4.78 12.42
CA GLY A 352 15.02 5.09 13.65
C GLY A 352 14.26 4.69 14.92
N ILE A 353 12.93 4.77 14.91
CA ILE A 353 12.07 4.38 16.04
C ILE A 353 11.65 2.92 15.94
N PHE A 354 11.33 2.45 14.74
CA PHE A 354 10.84 1.10 14.44
C PHE A 354 11.69 0.47 13.33
N PRO A 355 12.84 -0.15 13.66
CA PRO A 355 13.80 -0.62 12.66
C PRO A 355 13.34 -1.84 11.86
N ASP A 356 12.23 -2.44 12.22
CA ASP A 356 11.69 -3.68 11.67
C ASP A 356 10.39 -3.50 10.87
N ILE A 357 10.03 -2.25 10.53
CA ILE A 357 8.88 -1.92 9.67
C ILE A 357 9.30 -1.84 8.20
N LEU A 358 8.32 -1.75 7.30
CA LEU A 358 8.54 -1.54 5.87
C LEU A 358 7.90 -0.23 5.39
N THR A 359 8.56 0.43 4.44
CA THR A 359 8.01 1.58 3.72
C THR A 359 8.02 1.32 2.22
N PHE A 360 6.88 1.59 1.57
CA PHE A 360 6.68 1.34 0.14
C PHE A 360 6.41 2.66 -0.57
N ALA A 361 7.05 2.90 -1.71
CA ALA A 361 6.78 4.07 -2.52
C ALA A 361 5.95 3.71 -3.75
N GLU A 362 4.78 4.33 -3.90
CA GLU A 362 4.16 4.41 -5.21
C GLU A 362 4.81 5.56 -5.98
N GLU A 363 5.82 5.23 -6.76
CA GLU A 363 6.57 6.18 -7.56
C GLU A 363 6.68 5.66 -9.00
N SER A 364 5.97 6.32 -9.92
CA SER A 364 5.79 5.88 -11.32
C SER A 364 6.81 6.46 -12.30
N THR A 365 7.70 7.35 -11.83
CA THR A 365 8.67 8.03 -12.70
C THR A 365 10.05 7.36 -12.66
N ALA A 366 10.97 7.90 -13.42
CA ALA A 366 12.38 7.48 -13.43
C ALA A 366 13.22 8.15 -12.31
N TRP A 367 12.60 8.59 -11.20
CA TRP A 367 13.34 9.13 -10.06
C TRP A 367 14.30 8.07 -9.52
N PRO A 368 15.61 8.39 -9.41
CA PRO A 368 16.61 7.39 -9.03
C PRO A 368 16.68 7.20 -7.51
N GLN A 369 17.07 5.99 -7.09
CA GLN A 369 17.42 5.67 -5.71
C GLN A 369 16.26 5.87 -4.71
N VAL A 370 15.04 5.58 -5.13
CA VAL A 370 13.86 5.63 -4.25
C VAL A 370 14.05 4.68 -3.06
N SER A 371 14.48 3.45 -3.33
CA SER A 371 14.70 2.40 -2.34
C SER A 371 16.17 2.26 -1.91
N ARG A 372 16.92 3.35 -1.94
CA ARG A 372 18.29 3.39 -1.40
C ARG A 372 18.36 4.22 -0.14
N PRO A 373 19.24 3.88 0.81
CA PRO A 373 19.39 4.62 2.06
C PRO A 373 19.66 6.10 1.86
N VAL A 374 19.11 6.94 2.75
CA VAL A 374 19.25 8.40 2.69
C VAL A 374 20.71 8.85 2.69
N TYR A 375 21.57 8.20 3.48
CA TYR A 375 23.01 8.53 3.55
C TYR A 375 23.78 8.22 2.26
N LEU A 376 23.21 7.43 1.33
CA LEU A 376 23.72 7.20 -0.02
C LEU A 376 23.08 8.14 -1.06
N GLY A 377 22.21 9.06 -0.63
CA GLY A 377 21.51 10.00 -1.49
C GLY A 377 20.08 9.61 -1.86
N GLY A 378 19.65 8.40 -1.52
CA GLY A 378 18.31 7.88 -1.79
C GLY A 378 17.20 8.55 -0.97
N LEU A 379 15.95 8.12 -1.22
CA LEU A 379 14.79 8.56 -0.43
C LEU A 379 14.59 7.74 0.85
N GLY A 380 15.17 6.53 0.93
CA GLY A 380 15.15 5.69 2.13
C GLY A 380 13.99 4.71 2.24
N PHE A 381 13.16 4.57 1.21
CA PHE A 381 12.12 3.52 1.18
C PHE A 381 12.73 2.12 1.13
N ASP A 382 12.03 1.13 1.65
CA ASP A 382 12.43 -0.27 1.52
C ASP A 382 12.08 -0.83 0.14
N LEU A 383 10.89 -0.49 -0.36
CA LEU A 383 10.38 -1.03 -1.62
C LEU A 383 9.76 0.07 -2.49
N LYS A 384 9.85 -0.15 -3.81
CA LYS A 384 9.21 0.69 -4.82
C LYS A 384 8.27 -0.16 -5.68
N TRP A 385 7.08 0.32 -5.98
CA TRP A 385 6.20 -0.31 -6.96
C TRP A 385 6.83 -0.28 -8.35
N ASN A 386 6.90 -1.43 -9.03
CA ASN A 386 7.41 -1.52 -10.39
C ASN A 386 6.30 -1.24 -11.42
N MET A 387 5.95 0.02 -11.56
CA MET A 387 4.89 0.45 -12.50
C MET A 387 5.27 0.19 -13.96
N GLY A 388 6.57 0.26 -14.31
CA GLY A 388 7.06 -0.04 -15.65
C GLY A 388 6.80 -1.50 -16.03
N TRP A 389 7.18 -2.45 -15.17
CA TRP A 389 6.88 -3.87 -15.36
C TRP A 389 5.38 -4.12 -15.51
N MET A 390 4.57 -3.51 -14.67
CA MET A 390 3.12 -3.65 -14.69
C MET A 390 2.52 -3.19 -16.02
N HIS A 391 2.88 -1.98 -16.47
CA HIS A 391 2.37 -1.42 -17.74
C HIS A 391 2.80 -2.28 -18.94
N ASP A 392 4.10 -2.58 -19.07
CA ASP A 392 4.65 -3.32 -20.20
C ASP A 392 4.02 -4.72 -20.30
N THR A 393 3.94 -5.42 -19.17
CA THR A 393 3.42 -6.79 -19.17
C THR A 393 1.91 -6.86 -19.40
N LEU A 394 1.12 -5.92 -18.87
CA LEU A 394 -0.32 -5.84 -19.14
C LEU A 394 -0.58 -5.44 -20.60
N ASP A 395 0.21 -4.54 -21.17
CA ASP A 395 0.11 -4.21 -22.60
C ASP A 395 0.40 -5.45 -23.46
N TYR A 396 1.50 -6.17 -23.17
CA TYR A 396 1.81 -7.43 -23.86
C TYR A 396 0.67 -8.45 -23.77
N MET A 397 0.12 -8.68 -22.57
CA MET A 397 -0.93 -9.67 -22.36
C MET A 397 -2.25 -9.29 -23.04
N SER A 398 -2.50 -8.01 -23.27
CA SER A 398 -3.67 -7.51 -24.01
C SER A 398 -3.64 -7.84 -25.51
N LYS A 399 -2.41 -8.03 -26.07
CA LYS A 399 -2.26 -8.33 -27.51
C LYS A 399 -2.78 -9.71 -27.85
N GLU A 400 -3.42 -9.80 -29.01
CA GLU A 400 -3.71 -11.11 -29.60
C GLU A 400 -2.42 -11.91 -29.79
N PRO A 401 -2.39 -13.23 -29.45
CA PRO A 401 -1.16 -14.01 -29.44
C PRO A 401 -0.36 -13.98 -30.76
N ILE A 402 -1.05 -13.82 -31.89
CA ILE A 402 -0.39 -13.73 -33.22
C ILE A 402 0.52 -12.47 -33.35
N TYR A 403 0.23 -11.41 -32.60
CA TYR A 403 1.00 -10.17 -32.63
C TYR A 403 2.07 -10.10 -31.55
N ARG A 404 2.05 -10.95 -30.52
CA ARG A 404 2.96 -10.95 -29.37
C ARG A 404 4.43 -11.03 -29.75
N LYS A 405 4.75 -11.71 -30.86
CA LYS A 405 6.11 -11.78 -31.38
C LYS A 405 6.74 -10.42 -31.70
N TYR A 406 5.94 -9.40 -32.02
CA TYR A 406 6.40 -8.04 -32.29
C TYR A 406 6.53 -7.19 -31.02
N HIS A 407 6.04 -7.69 -29.89
CA HIS A 407 6.00 -7.05 -28.58
C HIS A 407 6.85 -7.78 -27.53
N HIS A 408 7.66 -8.74 -27.95
CA HIS A 408 8.40 -9.64 -27.05
C HIS A 408 9.29 -8.88 -26.05
N ASN A 409 9.80 -7.71 -26.43
CA ASN A 409 10.61 -6.87 -25.57
C ASN A 409 9.85 -6.33 -24.36
N GLU A 410 8.53 -6.22 -24.39
CA GLU A 410 7.72 -5.78 -23.26
C GLU A 410 7.81 -6.76 -22.07
N LEU A 411 8.11 -8.03 -22.33
CA LEU A 411 8.38 -9.02 -21.27
C LEU A 411 9.81 -8.96 -20.72
N THR A 412 10.78 -8.58 -21.55
CA THR A 412 12.21 -8.71 -21.23
C THR A 412 12.84 -7.40 -20.78
N PHE A 413 12.25 -6.26 -21.16
CA PHE A 413 12.80 -4.93 -20.89
C PHE A 413 12.95 -4.63 -19.39
N SER A 414 12.00 -5.06 -18.58
CA SER A 414 12.03 -4.82 -17.14
C SER A 414 13.28 -5.38 -16.45
N LEU A 415 13.88 -6.46 -16.98
CA LEU A 415 15.11 -7.04 -16.45
C LEU A 415 16.35 -6.14 -16.61
N ILE A 416 16.30 -5.13 -17.49
CA ILE A 416 17.38 -4.15 -17.65
C ILE A 416 17.51 -3.28 -16.40
N TYR A 417 16.39 -3.00 -15.72
CA TYR A 417 16.36 -2.14 -14.54
C TYR A 417 15.89 -2.85 -13.26
N ALA A 418 15.51 -4.12 -13.32
CA ALA A 418 14.92 -4.87 -12.19
C ALA A 418 15.76 -4.85 -10.90
N PHE A 419 17.06 -4.58 -11.00
CA PHE A 419 18.00 -4.56 -9.88
C PHE A 419 18.50 -3.14 -9.52
N THR A 420 17.93 -2.10 -10.12
CA THR A 420 18.27 -0.71 -9.79
C THR A 420 17.62 -0.24 -8.51
N GLU A 421 16.45 -0.78 -8.20
CA GLU A 421 15.65 -0.52 -7.01
C GLU A 421 15.24 -1.86 -6.37
N GLN A 422 14.69 -1.80 -5.16
CA GLN A 422 14.05 -2.93 -4.50
C GLN A 422 12.56 -2.91 -4.88
N PHE A 423 12.19 -3.72 -5.88
CA PHE A 423 10.87 -3.64 -6.46
C PHE A 423 9.88 -4.63 -5.83
N ILE A 424 8.62 -4.18 -5.70
CA ILE A 424 7.43 -5.02 -5.60
C ILE A 424 6.66 -4.93 -6.92
N LEU A 425 6.11 -6.04 -7.38
CA LEU A 425 5.37 -6.15 -8.65
C LEU A 425 3.88 -5.92 -8.37
N PRO A 426 3.31 -4.73 -8.67
CA PRO A 426 1.94 -4.41 -8.32
C PRO A 426 0.98 -4.80 -9.44
N LEU A 427 0.01 -5.65 -9.13
CA LEU A 427 -1.25 -5.74 -9.86
C LEU A 427 -2.34 -5.16 -8.96
N SER A 428 -2.35 -3.85 -8.86
CA SER A 428 -3.05 -3.04 -7.88
C SER A 428 -4.47 -2.67 -8.30
N HIS A 429 -5.22 -2.05 -7.37
CA HIS A 429 -6.59 -1.56 -7.58
C HIS A 429 -6.72 -0.61 -8.77
N ASP A 430 -5.74 0.25 -9.01
CA ASP A 430 -5.77 1.23 -10.12
C ASP A 430 -5.88 0.57 -11.50
N GLU A 431 -5.48 -0.69 -11.62
CA GLU A 431 -5.50 -1.40 -12.89
C GLU A 431 -6.87 -2.04 -13.20
N VAL A 432 -7.81 -2.06 -12.26
CA VAL A 432 -9.11 -2.75 -12.43
C VAL A 432 -10.31 -1.82 -12.26
N VAL A 433 -10.12 -0.53 -12.54
CA VAL A 433 -11.13 0.54 -12.43
C VAL A 433 -11.11 1.46 -13.67
N HIS A 434 -12.06 2.37 -13.75
CA HIS A 434 -12.09 3.46 -14.73
C HIS A 434 -12.08 2.98 -16.19
N MET A 435 -12.84 1.92 -16.50
CA MET A 435 -12.94 1.29 -17.82
C MET A 435 -11.63 0.64 -18.32
N LYS A 436 -10.70 0.36 -17.41
CA LYS A 436 -9.50 -0.42 -17.74
C LYS A 436 -9.78 -1.93 -17.86
N GLY A 437 -10.94 -2.40 -17.39
CA GLY A 437 -11.32 -3.84 -17.33
C GLY A 437 -10.71 -4.56 -16.14
N SER A 438 -11.30 -5.70 -15.73
CA SER A 438 -10.72 -6.58 -14.72
C SER A 438 -9.47 -7.28 -15.26
N MET A 439 -8.67 -7.93 -14.38
CA MET A 439 -7.45 -8.64 -14.83
C MET A 439 -7.76 -9.69 -15.90
N VAL A 440 -8.81 -10.49 -15.73
CA VAL A 440 -9.20 -11.49 -16.75
C VAL A 440 -9.77 -10.84 -18.00
N ALA A 441 -10.51 -9.73 -17.88
CA ALA A 441 -11.09 -9.02 -19.01
C ALA A 441 -10.02 -8.41 -19.94
N LYS A 442 -8.88 -8.00 -19.39
CA LYS A 442 -7.72 -7.47 -20.16
C LYS A 442 -7.08 -8.53 -21.06
N MET A 443 -7.21 -9.80 -20.72
CA MET A 443 -6.59 -10.89 -21.47
C MET A 443 -7.27 -11.08 -22.82
N SER A 444 -6.48 -11.41 -23.85
CA SER A 444 -6.98 -11.65 -25.21
C SER A 444 -7.57 -13.04 -25.37
N GLY A 445 -8.41 -13.22 -26.39
CA GLY A 445 -8.99 -14.51 -26.80
C GLY A 445 -10.38 -14.78 -26.24
N ASP A 446 -10.83 -16.03 -26.38
CA ASP A 446 -12.09 -16.52 -25.80
C ASP A 446 -11.97 -16.70 -24.27
N ASP A 447 -13.06 -17.07 -23.59
CA ASP A 447 -13.11 -17.18 -22.14
C ASP A 447 -12.05 -18.16 -21.58
N TRP A 448 -11.85 -19.31 -22.23
CA TRP A 448 -10.81 -20.26 -21.82
C TRP A 448 -9.41 -19.65 -21.99
N GLN A 449 -9.17 -19.00 -23.13
CA GLN A 449 -7.89 -18.36 -23.43
C GLN A 449 -7.60 -17.19 -22.48
N LYS A 450 -8.61 -16.41 -22.08
CA LYS A 450 -8.46 -15.34 -21.09
C LYS A 450 -7.96 -15.88 -19.75
N PHE A 451 -8.59 -16.92 -19.23
CA PHE A 451 -8.12 -17.56 -18.01
C PHE A 451 -6.75 -18.24 -18.19
N ALA A 452 -6.49 -18.87 -19.32
CA ALA A 452 -5.19 -19.46 -19.61
C ALA A 452 -4.08 -18.41 -19.66
N ASN A 453 -4.32 -17.26 -20.32
CA ASN A 453 -3.42 -16.13 -20.33
C ASN A 453 -3.15 -15.61 -18.91
N LEU A 454 -4.19 -15.46 -18.09
CA LEU A 454 -4.04 -14.94 -16.73
C LEU A 454 -3.26 -15.92 -15.84
N ARG A 455 -3.51 -17.23 -15.98
CA ARG A 455 -2.71 -18.27 -15.31
C ARG A 455 -1.25 -18.23 -15.72
N ALA A 456 -0.96 -18.12 -17.02
CA ALA A 456 0.41 -18.00 -17.53
C ALA A 456 1.10 -16.73 -17.02
N TYR A 457 0.38 -15.61 -17.00
CA TYR A 457 0.88 -14.32 -16.53
C TYR A 457 1.22 -14.35 -15.03
N TYR A 458 0.35 -14.91 -14.19
CA TYR A 458 0.65 -15.08 -12.77
C TYR A 458 1.86 -16.01 -12.56
N GLY A 459 1.96 -17.11 -13.30
CA GLY A 459 3.15 -17.97 -13.26
C GLY A 459 4.43 -17.21 -13.60
N TYR A 460 4.39 -16.35 -14.62
CA TYR A 460 5.51 -15.46 -14.97
C TYR A 460 5.81 -14.44 -13.89
N MET A 461 4.79 -13.76 -13.33
CA MET A 461 4.94 -12.79 -12.24
C MET A 461 5.67 -13.40 -11.04
N TYR A 462 5.32 -14.64 -10.65
CA TYR A 462 5.97 -15.30 -9.51
C TYR A 462 7.42 -15.70 -9.80
N GLY A 463 7.77 -15.94 -11.06
CA GLY A 463 9.14 -16.17 -11.49
C GLY A 463 9.97 -14.90 -11.66
N HIS A 464 9.36 -13.77 -11.97
CA HIS A 464 10.06 -12.50 -12.16
C HIS A 464 10.65 -11.97 -10.83
N PRO A 465 11.88 -11.41 -10.81
CA PRO A 465 12.44 -10.77 -9.62
C PRO A 465 11.55 -9.67 -9.06
N GLY A 466 11.46 -9.60 -7.73
CA GLY A 466 10.66 -8.64 -6.99
C GLY A 466 9.58 -9.28 -6.12
N LYS A 467 9.12 -8.56 -5.09
CA LYS A 467 8.03 -8.99 -4.21
C LYS A 467 6.69 -8.96 -4.95
N LYS A 468 5.65 -9.56 -4.40
CA LYS A 468 4.37 -9.80 -5.11
C LYS A 468 3.24 -9.02 -4.45
N LEU A 469 2.41 -8.35 -5.26
CA LEU A 469 1.20 -7.69 -4.79
C LEU A 469 0.06 -7.97 -5.79
N LEU A 470 -1.08 -8.40 -5.25
CA LEU A 470 -2.30 -8.63 -6.02
C LEU A 470 -3.50 -8.01 -5.30
N PHE A 471 -4.26 -7.20 -6.03
CA PHE A 471 -5.51 -6.63 -5.53
C PHE A 471 -6.62 -7.67 -5.50
N MET A 472 -7.48 -7.56 -4.47
CA MET A 472 -8.64 -8.41 -4.23
C MET A 472 -9.50 -8.60 -5.47
N GLY A 473 -9.98 -9.84 -5.68
CA GLY A 473 -10.74 -10.24 -6.87
C GLY A 473 -9.87 -10.72 -8.04
N GLY A 474 -8.60 -10.32 -8.08
CA GLY A 474 -7.62 -10.80 -9.07
C GLY A 474 -7.28 -12.27 -8.89
N GLU A 475 -7.27 -12.76 -7.64
CA GLU A 475 -6.91 -14.13 -7.28
C GLU A 475 -7.89 -15.19 -7.79
N PHE A 476 -9.12 -14.82 -8.07
CA PHE A 476 -10.09 -15.70 -8.72
C PHE A 476 -10.54 -15.19 -10.09
N GLY A 477 -9.98 -14.07 -10.56
CA GLY A 477 -10.25 -13.52 -11.90
C GLY A 477 -11.67 -13.01 -12.06
N GLN A 478 -12.13 -12.16 -11.14
CA GLN A 478 -13.44 -11.52 -11.25
C GLN A 478 -13.64 -10.92 -12.65
N TRP A 479 -14.80 -11.18 -13.28
CA TRP A 479 -15.09 -10.71 -14.64
C TRP A 479 -15.26 -9.20 -14.75
N THR A 480 -15.94 -8.60 -13.77
CA THR A 480 -16.22 -7.16 -13.76
C THR A 480 -15.06 -6.38 -13.16
N GLU A 481 -14.95 -5.12 -13.54
CA GLU A 481 -14.12 -4.16 -12.80
C GLU A 481 -14.49 -4.14 -11.32
N TRP A 482 -13.54 -3.71 -10.50
CA TRP A 482 -13.82 -3.47 -9.11
C TRP A 482 -14.88 -2.37 -8.94
N ASP A 483 -15.85 -2.64 -8.07
CA ASP A 483 -16.92 -1.73 -7.68
C ASP A 483 -16.88 -1.55 -6.15
N PHE A 484 -16.52 -0.34 -5.71
CA PHE A 484 -16.41 -0.02 -4.29
C PHE A 484 -17.75 0.00 -3.55
N GLU A 485 -18.88 0.09 -4.25
CA GLU A 485 -20.22 0.13 -3.66
C GLU A 485 -20.79 -1.26 -3.34
N HIS A 486 -20.22 -2.32 -3.89
CA HIS A 486 -20.69 -3.70 -3.73
C HIS A 486 -19.59 -4.65 -3.28
N SER A 487 -19.99 -5.84 -2.84
CA SER A 487 -19.05 -6.95 -2.60
C SER A 487 -18.36 -7.39 -3.87
N LEU A 488 -17.18 -8.01 -3.73
CA LEU A 488 -16.64 -8.86 -4.79
C LEU A 488 -17.68 -9.91 -5.23
N ARG A 489 -17.55 -10.38 -6.45
CA ARG A 489 -18.44 -11.38 -7.06
C ARG A 489 -18.10 -12.79 -6.55
N TRP A 490 -18.29 -13.00 -5.26
CA TRP A 490 -18.01 -14.27 -4.58
C TRP A 490 -18.75 -15.47 -5.20
N ASP A 491 -19.90 -15.23 -5.84
CA ASP A 491 -20.66 -16.20 -6.62
C ASP A 491 -19.88 -16.78 -7.81
N GLU A 492 -18.90 -16.05 -8.33
CA GLU A 492 -18.06 -16.53 -9.44
C GLU A 492 -17.16 -17.71 -9.03
N LEU A 493 -16.80 -17.84 -7.75
CA LEU A 493 -16.04 -19.00 -7.24
C LEU A 493 -16.79 -20.34 -7.35
N ASP A 494 -18.09 -20.34 -7.58
CA ASP A 494 -18.85 -21.55 -7.86
C ASP A 494 -18.53 -22.14 -9.25
N TYR A 495 -17.91 -21.35 -10.14
CA TYR A 495 -17.58 -21.78 -11.48
C TYR A 495 -16.13 -22.28 -11.59
N PRO A 496 -15.88 -23.36 -12.40
CA PRO A 496 -14.58 -24.00 -12.50
C PRO A 496 -13.40 -23.09 -12.88
N PRO A 497 -13.53 -22.13 -13.83
CA PRO A 497 -12.40 -21.27 -14.20
C PRO A 497 -11.90 -20.39 -13.04
N HIS A 498 -12.82 -19.79 -12.30
CA HIS A 498 -12.50 -18.94 -11.15
C HIS A 498 -11.90 -19.74 -10.00
N ARG A 499 -12.48 -20.91 -9.71
CA ARG A 499 -11.95 -21.83 -8.68
C ARG A 499 -10.57 -22.37 -9.07
N GLY A 500 -10.35 -22.64 -10.35
CA GLY A 500 -9.06 -23.09 -10.88
C GLY A 500 -7.98 -22.02 -10.73
N LEU A 501 -8.30 -20.76 -11.05
CA LEU A 501 -7.38 -19.64 -10.87
C LEU A 501 -7.08 -19.37 -9.38
N TRP A 502 -8.11 -19.38 -8.54
CA TRP A 502 -7.96 -19.25 -7.08
C TRP A 502 -7.00 -20.31 -6.50
N LYS A 503 -7.19 -21.57 -6.95
CA LYS A 503 -6.31 -22.67 -6.57
C LYS A 503 -4.88 -22.48 -7.07
N LEU A 504 -4.71 -21.95 -8.28
CA LEU A 504 -3.39 -21.64 -8.82
C LEU A 504 -2.67 -20.58 -7.99
N VAL A 505 -3.36 -19.49 -7.61
CA VAL A 505 -2.76 -18.43 -6.77
C VAL A 505 -2.33 -18.99 -5.41
N GLN A 506 -3.16 -19.86 -4.80
CA GLN A 506 -2.79 -20.57 -3.57
C GLN A 506 -1.49 -21.37 -3.74
N ASP A 507 -1.39 -22.15 -4.82
CA ASP A 507 -0.21 -22.99 -5.08
C ASP A 507 1.02 -22.15 -5.47
N LEU A 508 0.85 -21.04 -6.18
CA LEU A 508 1.94 -20.11 -6.50
C LEU A 508 2.49 -19.45 -5.22
N ASN A 509 1.62 -19.00 -4.31
CA ASN A 509 2.04 -18.47 -3.01
C ASN A 509 2.77 -19.52 -2.17
N ARG A 510 2.32 -20.78 -2.20
CA ARG A 510 3.02 -21.88 -1.53
C ARG A 510 4.41 -22.11 -2.12
N VAL A 511 4.53 -22.25 -3.44
CA VAL A 511 5.82 -22.43 -4.14
C VAL A 511 6.75 -21.24 -3.85
N TYR A 512 6.22 -20.02 -3.90
CA TYR A 512 7.00 -18.81 -3.60
C TYR A 512 7.60 -18.85 -2.19
N ARG A 513 6.82 -19.22 -1.18
CA ARG A 513 7.30 -19.27 0.23
C ARG A 513 8.22 -20.46 0.54
N GLU A 514 8.08 -21.56 -0.20
CA GLU A 514 8.86 -22.79 0.04
C GLU A 514 10.23 -22.77 -0.65
N HIS A 515 10.46 -21.89 -1.63
CA HIS A 515 11.67 -21.91 -2.45
C HIS A 515 12.49 -20.61 -2.32
N PRO A 516 13.59 -20.60 -1.55
CA PRO A 516 14.49 -19.44 -1.40
C PRO A 516 14.97 -18.84 -2.72
N ALA A 517 15.07 -19.63 -3.77
CA ALA A 517 15.40 -19.17 -5.12
C ALA A 517 14.45 -18.07 -5.67
N LEU A 518 13.24 -17.92 -5.10
CA LEU A 518 12.25 -16.96 -5.56
C LEU A 518 12.22 -15.63 -4.80
N PHE A 519 12.89 -15.56 -3.64
CA PHE A 519 12.80 -14.35 -2.80
C PHE A 519 14.13 -13.92 -2.13
N GLU A 520 15.10 -14.81 -1.98
CA GLU A 520 16.29 -14.54 -1.17
C GLU A 520 17.24 -13.53 -1.81
N VAL A 521 17.30 -13.50 -3.13
CA VAL A 521 18.15 -12.59 -3.93
C VAL A 521 17.35 -11.86 -5.02
N ASP A 522 16.15 -11.41 -4.66
CA ASP A 522 15.24 -10.73 -5.58
C ASP A 522 15.80 -9.43 -6.17
N PHE A 523 16.68 -8.76 -5.44
CA PHE A 523 17.19 -7.43 -5.79
C PHE A 523 18.64 -7.43 -6.30
N GLU A 524 19.15 -8.62 -6.60
CA GLU A 524 20.51 -8.82 -7.09
C GLU A 524 20.52 -9.60 -8.42
N PRO A 525 21.36 -9.21 -9.39
CA PRO A 525 21.45 -9.94 -10.67
C PRO A 525 21.83 -11.41 -10.53
N SER A 526 22.48 -11.79 -9.40
CA SER A 526 22.90 -13.17 -9.11
C SER A 526 21.73 -14.15 -8.96
N GLY A 527 20.53 -13.65 -8.64
CA GLY A 527 19.32 -14.45 -8.48
C GLY A 527 18.57 -14.79 -9.77
N PHE A 528 19.00 -14.25 -10.92
CA PHE A 528 18.29 -14.42 -12.20
C PHE A 528 19.26 -14.70 -13.35
N GLU A 529 18.87 -15.60 -14.25
CA GLU A 529 19.65 -15.89 -15.46
C GLU A 529 18.73 -16.31 -16.61
N TRP A 530 18.84 -15.63 -17.75
CA TRP A 530 18.12 -16.07 -18.94
C TRP A 530 18.65 -17.42 -19.46
N ILE A 531 17.75 -18.34 -19.79
CA ILE A 531 18.04 -19.48 -20.65
C ILE A 531 17.86 -19.05 -22.11
N ASP A 532 16.69 -18.52 -22.42
CA ASP A 532 16.38 -17.91 -23.71
C ASP A 532 15.38 -16.76 -23.55
N ALA A 533 15.81 -15.57 -23.92
CA ALA A 533 15.02 -14.35 -23.94
C ALA A 533 14.56 -13.95 -25.34
N ASN A 534 14.96 -14.69 -26.39
CA ASN A 534 14.93 -14.21 -27.76
C ASN A 534 13.98 -14.97 -28.69
N ASP A 535 13.30 -16.00 -28.21
CA ASP A 535 12.37 -16.78 -29.04
C ASP A 535 11.03 -16.03 -29.24
N SER A 536 11.12 -14.87 -29.86
CA SER A 536 9.96 -14.03 -30.18
C SER A 536 9.00 -14.69 -31.18
N GLU A 537 9.53 -15.45 -32.16
CA GLU A 537 8.67 -16.12 -33.15
C GLU A 537 7.72 -17.13 -32.52
N ASN A 538 8.13 -17.77 -31.43
CA ASN A 538 7.31 -18.68 -30.67
C ASN A 538 6.61 -18.01 -29.48
N SER A 539 6.95 -16.75 -29.17
CA SER A 539 6.53 -16.04 -27.95
C SER A 539 6.79 -16.89 -26.69
N VAL A 540 7.97 -17.45 -26.60
CA VAL A 540 8.44 -18.26 -25.47
C VAL A 540 9.62 -17.56 -24.80
N ILE A 541 9.63 -17.56 -23.46
CA ILE A 541 10.79 -17.16 -22.66
C ILE A 541 11.15 -18.27 -21.69
N ALA A 542 12.44 -18.41 -21.40
CA ALA A 542 12.92 -19.36 -20.40
C ALA A 542 14.03 -18.73 -19.56
N PHE A 543 13.98 -18.95 -18.24
CA PHE A 543 14.94 -18.40 -17.31
C PHE A 543 15.10 -19.25 -16.05
N LEU A 544 16.15 -18.95 -15.28
CA LEU A 544 16.48 -19.56 -14.01
C LEU A 544 16.34 -18.53 -12.88
N ARG A 545 15.88 -19.03 -11.74
CA ARG A 545 15.94 -18.32 -10.46
C ARG A 545 16.84 -19.10 -9.53
N TYR A 546 17.74 -18.41 -8.83
CA TYR A 546 18.70 -18.99 -7.91
C TYR A 546 18.53 -18.42 -6.51
N ASN A 547 18.81 -19.26 -5.49
CA ASN A 547 19.03 -18.77 -4.13
C ASN A 547 20.46 -18.19 -3.98
N ARG A 548 20.76 -17.63 -2.82
CA ARG A 548 22.04 -16.94 -2.52
C ARG A 548 23.27 -17.85 -2.67
N THR A 549 23.17 -19.11 -2.25
CA THR A 549 24.25 -20.09 -2.32
C THR A 549 24.35 -20.79 -3.67
N ARG A 550 23.36 -20.61 -4.54
CA ARG A 550 23.20 -21.26 -5.86
C ARG A 550 23.16 -22.81 -5.80
N ASP A 551 22.82 -23.36 -4.64
CA ASP A 551 22.58 -24.80 -4.46
C ASP A 551 21.11 -25.18 -4.70
N GLU A 552 20.23 -24.21 -4.83
CA GLU A 552 18.87 -24.36 -5.32
C GLU A 552 18.65 -23.44 -6.53
N PHE A 553 18.06 -24.01 -7.57
CA PHE A 553 17.54 -23.22 -8.68
C PHE A 553 16.19 -23.77 -9.19
N LEU A 554 15.39 -22.87 -9.75
CA LEU A 554 14.15 -23.21 -10.43
C LEU A 554 14.23 -22.78 -11.89
N VAL A 555 13.66 -23.60 -12.76
CA VAL A 555 13.55 -23.31 -14.21
C VAL A 555 12.14 -22.88 -14.52
N PHE A 556 12.00 -21.72 -15.16
CA PHE A 556 10.74 -21.18 -15.66
C PHE A 556 10.73 -21.25 -17.18
N VAL A 557 9.62 -21.75 -17.76
CA VAL A 557 9.39 -21.72 -19.20
C VAL A 557 7.96 -21.25 -19.44
N CYS A 558 7.82 -20.11 -20.12
CA CYS A 558 6.52 -19.49 -20.40
C CYS A 558 6.23 -19.55 -21.91
N ASN A 559 5.10 -20.14 -22.27
CA ASN A 559 4.55 -20.14 -23.63
C ASN A 559 3.32 -19.22 -23.68
N PHE A 560 3.46 -18.07 -24.31
CA PHE A 560 2.39 -17.07 -24.42
C PHE A 560 1.57 -17.20 -25.70
N THR A 561 1.54 -18.39 -26.30
CA THR A 561 0.70 -18.68 -27.47
C THR A 561 -0.27 -19.83 -27.19
N PRO A 562 -1.43 -19.87 -27.86
CA PRO A 562 -2.37 -20.98 -27.74
C PRO A 562 -1.92 -22.25 -28.48
N VAL A 563 -0.65 -22.28 -28.92
CA VAL A 563 -0.07 -23.42 -29.67
C VAL A 563 0.76 -24.26 -28.72
N PRO A 564 0.38 -25.50 -28.41
CA PRO A 564 1.23 -26.40 -27.64
C PRO A 564 2.48 -26.77 -28.47
N ARG A 565 3.63 -26.92 -27.78
CA ARG A 565 4.91 -27.20 -28.44
C ARG A 565 5.50 -28.49 -27.89
N GLY A 566 5.47 -29.52 -28.71
CA GLY A 566 6.11 -30.82 -28.39
C GLY A 566 7.62 -30.77 -28.59
N ASN A 567 8.36 -31.43 -27.69
CA ASN A 567 9.82 -31.54 -27.76
C ASN A 567 10.54 -30.19 -27.87
N TYR A 568 10.05 -29.17 -27.18
CA TYR A 568 10.71 -27.86 -27.09
C TYR A 568 11.96 -27.97 -26.20
N ARG A 569 13.13 -27.75 -26.79
CA ARG A 569 14.39 -27.98 -26.09
C ARG A 569 14.93 -26.70 -25.46
N ILE A 570 15.27 -26.79 -24.17
CA ILE A 570 15.99 -25.74 -23.43
C ILE A 570 17.26 -26.31 -22.81
N GLY A 571 18.31 -25.44 -22.68
CA GLY A 571 19.51 -25.77 -21.96
C GLY A 571 19.32 -25.68 -20.45
N VAL A 572 19.91 -26.59 -19.70
CA VAL A 572 19.88 -26.61 -18.24
C VAL A 572 21.29 -26.76 -17.66
N PRO A 573 21.57 -26.22 -16.44
CA PRO A 573 22.93 -26.19 -15.91
C PRO A 573 23.46 -27.56 -15.49
N GLU A 574 22.62 -28.45 -14.98
CA GLU A 574 23.01 -29.69 -14.35
C GLU A 574 22.31 -30.91 -14.95
N ASP A 575 22.96 -32.07 -14.82
CA ASP A 575 22.36 -33.35 -15.17
C ASP A 575 21.40 -33.83 -14.08
N GLY A 576 20.27 -34.41 -14.47
CA GLY A 576 19.32 -35.00 -13.54
C GLY A 576 17.87 -34.95 -14.00
N PHE A 577 16.98 -35.33 -13.08
CA PHE A 577 15.53 -35.31 -13.32
C PHE A 577 14.95 -33.97 -12.91
N TYR A 578 14.36 -33.26 -13.87
CA TYR A 578 13.67 -31.98 -13.66
C TYR A 578 12.20 -32.22 -13.38
N ALA A 579 11.83 -32.24 -12.11
CA ALA A 579 10.45 -32.43 -11.69
C ALA A 579 9.61 -31.18 -11.97
N GLU A 580 8.42 -31.36 -12.51
CA GLU A 580 7.41 -30.32 -12.70
C GLU A 580 6.80 -29.97 -11.32
N LEU A 581 7.21 -28.83 -10.73
CA LEU A 581 6.65 -28.33 -9.48
C LEU A 581 5.27 -27.76 -9.67
N LEU A 582 5.07 -27.04 -10.78
CA LEU A 582 3.82 -26.41 -11.12
C LEU A 582 3.70 -26.27 -12.65
N ASN A 583 2.52 -26.58 -13.15
CA ASN A 583 2.12 -26.38 -14.52
C ASN A 583 0.79 -25.60 -14.50
N THR A 584 0.82 -24.35 -14.97
CA THR A 584 -0.36 -23.48 -14.93
C THR A 584 -1.50 -23.95 -15.84
N ASP A 585 -1.24 -24.93 -16.74
CA ASP A 585 -2.23 -25.55 -17.61
C ASP A 585 -2.73 -26.93 -17.08
N ALA A 586 -2.43 -27.27 -15.81
CA ALA A 586 -2.96 -28.49 -15.21
C ALA A 586 -4.49 -28.43 -15.08
N GLU A 587 -5.16 -29.58 -15.17
CA GLU A 587 -6.62 -29.69 -15.10
C GLU A 587 -7.21 -29.12 -13.80
N ILE A 588 -6.47 -29.22 -12.67
CA ILE A 588 -6.90 -28.67 -11.37
C ILE A 588 -7.05 -27.14 -11.39
N TYR A 589 -6.39 -26.47 -12.34
CA TYR A 589 -6.49 -25.03 -12.56
C TYR A 589 -7.41 -24.68 -13.76
N TRP A 590 -8.21 -25.62 -14.20
CA TRP A 590 -9.05 -25.50 -15.39
C TRP A 590 -8.24 -25.36 -16.70
N GLY A 591 -7.05 -25.95 -16.72
CA GLY A 591 -6.21 -26.05 -17.90
C GLY A 591 -6.57 -27.24 -18.80
N SER A 592 -5.83 -27.40 -19.90
CA SER A 592 -6.03 -28.51 -20.85
C SER A 592 -5.45 -29.83 -20.33
N GLY A 593 -4.62 -29.84 -19.31
CA GLY A 593 -3.91 -30.99 -18.78
C GLY A 593 -2.70 -31.42 -19.62
N ALA A 594 -2.29 -30.63 -20.60
CA ALA A 594 -1.03 -30.85 -21.30
C ALA A 594 0.18 -30.63 -20.37
N GLY A 595 1.25 -31.43 -20.53
CA GLY A 595 2.43 -31.30 -19.67
C GLY A 595 3.41 -32.44 -19.84
N ASN A 596 4.26 -32.66 -18.82
CA ASN A 596 5.42 -33.52 -18.87
C ASN A 596 5.30 -34.74 -17.93
N LEU A 597 4.08 -35.12 -17.53
CA LEU A 597 3.80 -36.28 -16.67
C LEU A 597 4.62 -36.28 -15.35
N GLY A 598 4.84 -35.10 -14.77
CA GLY A 598 5.55 -34.91 -13.51
C GLY A 598 7.04 -34.59 -13.64
N GLY A 599 7.60 -34.54 -14.86
CA GLY A 599 8.97 -34.07 -15.11
C GLY A 599 9.66 -34.75 -16.26
N VAL A 600 10.91 -34.37 -16.50
CA VAL A 600 11.75 -34.88 -17.60
C VAL A 600 13.17 -35.14 -17.15
N GLN A 601 13.83 -36.16 -17.75
CA GLN A 601 15.24 -36.41 -17.57
C GLN A 601 16.08 -35.52 -18.49
N SER A 602 17.17 -34.94 -18.01
CA SER A 602 18.13 -34.22 -18.86
C SER A 602 18.90 -35.17 -19.78
N GLU A 603 19.35 -34.61 -20.89
CA GLU A 603 20.21 -35.26 -21.86
C GLU A 603 21.58 -34.56 -21.89
N PRO A 604 22.70 -35.30 -22.07
CA PRO A 604 24.04 -34.72 -22.21
C PRO A 604 24.22 -34.07 -23.61
N LEU A 605 23.28 -33.24 -23.98
CA LEU A 605 23.26 -32.50 -25.21
C LEU A 605 23.33 -31.00 -24.93
N SER A 606 24.40 -30.38 -25.35
CA SER A 606 24.57 -28.94 -25.14
C SER A 606 23.55 -28.12 -25.88
N TRP A 607 22.87 -27.19 -25.17
CA TRP A 607 21.88 -26.28 -25.73
C TRP A 607 21.88 -24.96 -24.96
N HIS A 608 21.62 -23.82 -25.62
CA HIS A 608 21.66 -22.48 -25.03
C HIS A 608 22.91 -22.21 -24.17
N ASN A 609 24.10 -22.63 -24.68
CA ASN A 609 25.40 -22.52 -24.00
C ASN A 609 25.48 -23.27 -22.65
N ARG A 610 24.64 -24.29 -22.41
CA ARG A 610 24.66 -25.14 -21.21
C ARG A 610 25.05 -26.59 -21.60
N PRO A 611 25.67 -27.34 -20.66
CA PRO A 611 26.15 -28.67 -20.99
C PRO A 611 25.05 -29.72 -21.17
N HIS A 612 23.90 -29.49 -20.53
CA HIS A 612 22.75 -30.38 -20.56
C HIS A 612 21.53 -29.68 -21.13
N SER A 613 20.56 -30.44 -21.56
CA SER A 613 19.27 -29.92 -22.03
C SER A 613 18.12 -30.84 -21.69
N ILE A 614 16.92 -30.29 -21.66
CA ILE A 614 15.67 -31.01 -21.48
C ILE A 614 14.72 -30.73 -22.65
N GLY A 615 14.03 -31.78 -23.12
CA GLY A 615 12.95 -31.64 -24.11
C GLY A 615 11.60 -31.61 -23.41
N LEU A 616 10.84 -30.54 -23.58
CA LEU A 616 9.59 -30.30 -22.90
C LEU A 616 8.39 -30.32 -23.85
N THR A 617 7.26 -30.77 -23.36
CA THR A 617 5.95 -30.40 -23.91
C THR A 617 5.53 -29.09 -23.22
N LEU A 618 5.52 -27.98 -23.96
CA LEU A 618 5.00 -26.72 -23.47
C LEU A 618 3.50 -26.65 -23.75
N PRO A 619 2.66 -26.60 -22.72
CA PRO A 619 1.22 -26.43 -22.90
C PRO A 619 0.88 -25.07 -23.55
N PRO A 620 -0.32 -24.92 -24.09
CA PRO A 620 -0.76 -23.63 -24.62
C PRO A 620 -0.96 -22.61 -23.49
N LEU A 621 -0.58 -21.34 -23.71
CA LEU A 621 -0.81 -20.23 -22.76
C LEU A 621 -0.47 -20.64 -21.32
N SER A 622 0.80 -20.99 -21.08
CA SER A 622 1.20 -21.61 -19.82
C SER A 622 2.57 -21.18 -19.33
N THR A 623 2.78 -21.30 -18.04
CA THR A 623 4.09 -21.28 -17.39
C THR A 623 4.34 -22.61 -16.70
N LEU A 624 5.50 -23.21 -16.98
CA LEU A 624 6.04 -24.38 -16.28
C LEU A 624 7.09 -23.93 -15.27
N ILE A 625 7.04 -24.47 -14.06
CA ILE A 625 8.06 -24.31 -13.02
C ILE A 625 8.66 -25.68 -12.73
N LEU A 626 9.97 -25.83 -12.97
CA LEU A 626 10.65 -27.09 -12.82
C LEU A 626 11.77 -26.97 -11.77
N LYS A 627 12.02 -28.07 -11.06
CA LYS A 627 13.09 -28.19 -10.06
C LYS A 627 13.91 -29.45 -10.30
N LEU A 628 15.23 -29.33 -10.25
CA LEU A 628 16.14 -30.47 -10.27
C LEU A 628 15.97 -31.31 -8.98
N LYS A 629 15.89 -32.65 -9.13
CA LYS A 629 15.83 -33.63 -8.04
C LYS A 629 17.10 -34.45 -7.96
#